data_cb063e1b7ef7d51883a295a6d20021b9
#
_entry.id   cb063e1b7ef7d51883a295a6d20021b9
#
_cell.length_a   1.000
_cell.length_b   1.000
_cell.length_c   1.000
_cell.angle_alpha   90.00
_cell.angle_beta   90.00
_cell.angle_gamma   90.00
#
_symmetry.space_group_name_H-M   'P 1'
#
loop_
_entity.id
_entity.type
_entity.pdbx_description
1 polymer ?
#
loop_
_entity_poly.entity_id
_entity_poly.type
_entity_poly.pdbx_seq_one_letter_code
_entity_poly.pdbx_strand_id
1 'polypeptide(L)'
;RRYCLNSEALEFYEEGDDLPEGARPDAEIGYFAGGCFWGVEHGFSLLPGVLDVVSGYQQGTVDRPEYKAVCAGTTGHAESVKVVFDPDVIEFGTLCKYFMYLHDPTQLNRQGPDRGTQYRSGIYTVGEKQLNIARQVLSEVQASEEFSGRQIVTELEAAKTFWAAEDYHQDYIAKTGRVCHVNIPAALKAIGRDPADLSAGH
;
A
#
# COMPACT_ATOMS: atom_id res chain seq x y z
N ARG A 1 -8.88 -21.40 0.07
CA ARG A 1 -9.20 -20.52 1.21
C ARG A 1 -9.72 -19.22 0.63
N ARG A 2 -10.91 -18.84 0.98
CA ARG A 2 -11.51 -17.55 0.62
C ARG A 2 -11.34 -16.59 1.79
N TYR A 3 -11.12 -15.34 1.51
CA TYR A 3 -10.98 -14.29 2.52
C TYR A 3 -12.28 -13.49 2.56
N CYS A 4 -12.82 -13.28 3.75
CA CYS A 4 -13.91 -12.37 3.96
C CYS A 4 -13.45 -11.25 4.90
N LEU A 5 -13.75 -10.03 4.54
CA LEU A 5 -13.40 -8.85 5.32
C LEU A 5 -14.62 -8.37 6.08
N ASN A 6 -14.51 -8.39 7.39
CA ASN A 6 -15.29 -7.56 8.26
C ASN A 6 -14.38 -6.47 8.83
N SER A 7 -14.87 -5.26 9.03
CA SER A 7 -14.10 -4.08 9.41
C SER A 7 -13.27 -4.21 10.72
N GLU A 8 -13.40 -5.31 11.45
CA GLU A 8 -12.71 -5.53 12.73
C GLU A 8 -11.74 -6.73 12.74
N ALA A 9 -11.77 -7.64 11.76
CA ALA A 9 -10.82 -8.75 11.65
C ALA A 9 -10.87 -9.41 10.28
N LEU A 10 -9.72 -9.88 9.79
CA LEU A 10 -9.64 -10.85 8.69
C LEU A 10 -10.09 -12.21 9.23
N GLU A 11 -11.32 -12.62 8.95
CA GLU A 11 -11.78 -13.96 9.23
C GLU A 11 -11.55 -14.85 8.00
N PHE A 12 -11.02 -16.06 8.24
CA PHE A 12 -10.79 -17.06 7.21
C PHE A 12 -11.97 -18.01 7.15
N TYR A 13 -12.58 -18.11 5.97
CA TYR A 13 -13.64 -19.08 5.69
C TYR A 13 -13.11 -20.19 4.77
N GLU A 14 -13.48 -21.42 5.02
CA GLU A 14 -13.15 -22.53 4.12
C GLU A 14 -14.07 -22.51 2.89
N GLU A 15 -13.61 -23.13 1.79
CA GLU A 15 -14.40 -23.24 0.58
C GLU A 15 -15.68 -24.06 0.86
N GLY A 16 -16.84 -23.41 0.82
CA GLY A 16 -18.12 -24.03 1.14
C GLY A 16 -18.81 -23.47 2.38
N ASP A 17 -18.15 -22.62 3.15
CA ASP A 17 -18.77 -21.92 4.28
C ASP A 17 -19.74 -20.82 3.79
N ASP A 18 -20.83 -20.61 4.55
CA ASP A 18 -21.72 -19.46 4.33
C ASP A 18 -20.98 -18.17 4.71
N LEU A 19 -20.78 -17.30 3.75
CA LEU A 19 -20.13 -16.02 3.96
C LEU A 19 -21.11 -15.03 4.60
N PRO A 20 -20.66 -14.19 5.56
CA PRO A 20 -21.51 -13.14 6.12
C PRO A 20 -21.97 -12.14 5.07
N GLU A 21 -23.11 -11.48 5.33
CA GLU A 21 -23.65 -10.45 4.43
C GLU A 21 -22.62 -9.33 4.22
N GLY A 22 -22.33 -9.00 2.96
CA GLY A 22 -21.31 -8.01 2.58
C GLY A 22 -19.90 -8.57 2.39
N ALA A 23 -19.68 -9.87 2.58
CA ALA A 23 -18.41 -10.52 2.26
C ALA A 23 -18.03 -10.39 0.78
N ARG A 24 -16.78 -10.09 0.51
CA ARG A 24 -16.22 -10.01 -0.85
C ARG A 24 -15.28 -11.20 -1.08
N PRO A 25 -15.79 -12.36 -1.54
CA PRO A 25 -14.99 -13.58 -1.69
C PRO A 25 -13.87 -13.44 -2.72
N ASP A 26 -13.99 -12.49 -3.64
CA ASP A 26 -13.02 -12.24 -4.72
C ASP A 26 -12.07 -11.07 -4.42
N ALA A 27 -12.09 -10.51 -3.20
CA ALA A 27 -11.16 -9.46 -2.82
C ALA A 27 -9.70 -9.94 -2.93
N GLU A 28 -8.86 -9.11 -3.53
CA GLU A 28 -7.41 -9.33 -3.64
C GLU A 28 -6.64 -8.46 -2.63
N ILE A 29 -5.39 -8.85 -2.35
CA ILE A 29 -4.50 -8.13 -1.43
C ILE A 29 -3.25 -7.70 -2.20
N GLY A 30 -2.81 -6.45 -2.00
CA GLY A 30 -1.52 -5.94 -2.41
C GLY A 30 -0.78 -5.29 -1.23
N TYR A 31 0.56 -5.26 -1.27
CA TYR A 31 1.37 -4.65 -0.23
C TYR A 31 2.27 -3.57 -0.81
N PHE A 32 2.33 -2.42 -0.14
CA PHE A 32 3.06 -1.26 -0.60
C PHE A 32 3.83 -0.59 0.54
N ALA A 33 5.07 -0.18 0.28
CA ALA A 33 5.93 0.56 1.20
C ALA A 33 6.44 1.82 0.50
N GLY A 34 6.17 3.01 1.03
CA GLY A 34 6.49 4.28 0.35
C GLY A 34 6.71 5.44 1.32
N GLY A 35 7.56 5.25 2.32
CA GLY A 35 7.79 6.21 3.40
C GLY A 35 6.91 5.94 4.61
N CYS A 36 6.54 6.99 5.34
CA CYS A 36 5.64 6.85 6.49
C CYS A 36 4.29 6.24 6.08
N PHE A 37 3.95 5.09 6.68
CA PHE A 37 2.76 4.32 6.33
C PHE A 37 1.44 5.08 6.56
N TRP A 38 1.37 6.06 7.47
CA TRP A 38 0.15 6.87 7.67
C TRP A 38 -0.31 7.59 6.40
N GLY A 39 0.65 8.15 5.62
CA GLY A 39 0.33 8.82 4.37
C GLY A 39 -0.08 7.85 3.29
N VAL A 40 0.58 6.71 3.20
CA VAL A 40 0.30 5.67 2.22
C VAL A 40 -1.07 5.03 2.50
N GLU A 41 -1.37 4.69 3.77
CA GLU A 41 -2.68 4.21 4.23
C GLU A 41 -3.79 5.18 3.82
N HIS A 42 -3.66 6.45 4.23
CA HIS A 42 -4.65 7.48 3.90
C HIS A 42 -4.83 7.64 2.38
N GLY A 43 -3.73 7.66 1.61
CA GLY A 43 -3.81 7.78 0.15
C GLY A 43 -4.62 6.65 -0.49
N PHE A 44 -4.37 5.40 -0.10
CA PHE A 44 -5.12 4.26 -0.63
C PHE A 44 -6.56 4.20 -0.14
N SER A 45 -6.85 4.58 1.11
CA SER A 45 -8.21 4.54 1.66
C SER A 45 -9.20 5.45 0.93
N LEU A 46 -8.71 6.43 0.17
CA LEU A 46 -9.54 7.33 -0.63
C LEU A 46 -9.96 6.74 -1.98
N LEU A 47 -9.42 5.59 -2.39
CA LEU A 47 -9.70 5.02 -3.71
C LEU A 47 -10.98 4.18 -3.71
N PRO A 48 -11.96 4.48 -4.59
CA PRO A 48 -13.08 3.56 -4.83
C PRO A 48 -12.57 2.20 -5.28
N GLY A 49 -13.08 1.15 -4.67
CA GLY A 49 -12.64 -0.23 -4.89
C GLY A 49 -11.59 -0.70 -3.88
N VAL A 50 -10.99 0.18 -3.10
CA VAL A 50 -10.22 -0.20 -1.90
C VAL A 50 -11.21 -0.44 -0.78
N LEU A 51 -11.15 -1.63 -0.20
CA LEU A 51 -12.08 -2.11 0.83
C LEU A 51 -11.52 -1.89 2.24
N ASP A 52 -10.20 -2.07 2.39
CA ASP A 52 -9.49 -1.90 3.66
C ASP A 52 -8.02 -1.59 3.43
N VAL A 53 -7.42 -0.82 4.33
CA VAL A 53 -5.98 -0.55 4.34
C VAL A 53 -5.46 -0.65 5.76
N VAL A 54 -4.47 -1.51 5.97
CA VAL A 54 -3.88 -1.74 7.29
C VAL A 54 -2.41 -1.33 7.27
N SER A 55 -2.02 -0.40 8.13
CA SER A 55 -0.62 -0.05 8.38
C SER A 55 0.13 -1.17 9.10
N GLY A 56 1.36 -1.44 8.72
CA GLY A 56 2.15 -2.52 9.31
C GLY A 56 3.60 -2.57 8.85
N TYR A 57 4.23 -3.73 9.07
CA TYR A 57 5.65 -3.96 8.85
C TYR A 57 5.85 -5.21 8.01
N GLN A 58 6.73 -5.13 7.00
CA GLN A 58 6.96 -6.27 6.11
C GLN A 58 8.42 -6.33 5.61
N GLN A 59 8.82 -7.46 5.03
CA GLN A 59 10.14 -7.72 4.40
C GLN A 59 11.33 -7.78 5.36
N GLY A 60 11.16 -7.62 6.66
CA GLY A 60 12.21 -7.80 7.65
C GLY A 60 12.44 -9.25 8.05
N THR A 61 13.19 -9.44 9.13
CA THR A 61 13.62 -10.75 9.65
C THR A 61 13.17 -11.00 11.09
N VAL A 62 12.58 -10.01 11.74
CA VAL A 62 12.12 -10.09 13.13
C VAL A 62 10.63 -10.41 13.16
N ASP A 63 10.24 -11.46 13.85
CA ASP A 63 8.85 -11.80 14.06
C ASP A 63 8.20 -10.85 15.06
N ARG A 64 6.96 -10.43 14.77
CA ARG A 64 6.17 -9.51 15.61
C ARG A 64 6.97 -8.28 16.05
N PRO A 65 7.47 -7.49 15.07
CA PRO A 65 8.29 -6.33 15.38
C PRO A 65 7.47 -5.27 16.10
N GLU A 66 8.10 -4.58 17.05
CA GLU A 66 7.54 -3.38 17.68
C GLU A 66 7.98 -2.13 16.91
N TYR A 67 7.13 -1.10 16.88
CA TYR A 67 7.40 0.18 16.20
C TYR A 67 8.78 0.77 16.53
N LYS A 68 9.16 0.77 17.82
CA LYS A 68 10.46 1.31 18.25
C LYS A 68 11.65 0.60 17.61
N ALA A 69 11.56 -0.73 17.46
CA ALA A 69 12.62 -1.53 16.85
C ALA A 69 12.68 -1.29 15.34
N VAL A 70 11.53 -1.13 14.68
CA VAL A 70 11.45 -0.75 13.25
C VAL A 70 12.07 0.64 13.03
N CYS A 71 11.70 1.64 13.83
CA CYS A 71 12.26 2.99 13.76
C CYS A 71 13.78 3.01 14.01
N ALA A 72 14.29 2.13 14.86
CA ALA A 72 15.73 1.99 15.09
C ALA A 72 16.47 1.33 13.90
N GLY A 73 15.76 0.83 12.88
CA GLY A 73 16.35 0.19 11.69
C GLY A 73 16.96 -1.17 11.96
N THR A 74 16.65 -1.82 13.10
CA THR A 74 17.28 -3.08 13.52
C THR A 74 16.55 -4.33 13.07
N THR A 75 15.33 -4.18 12.54
CA THR A 75 14.45 -5.31 12.17
C THR A 75 14.51 -5.68 10.69
N GLY A 76 15.03 -4.79 9.84
CA GLY A 76 14.99 -4.92 8.39
C GLY A 76 13.61 -4.73 7.76
N HIS A 77 12.56 -4.49 8.57
CA HIS A 77 11.23 -4.23 8.06
C HIS A 77 11.12 -2.86 7.37
N ALA A 78 10.25 -2.79 6.36
CA ALA A 78 9.70 -1.55 5.85
C ALA A 78 8.38 -1.22 6.54
N GLU A 79 8.12 0.06 6.78
CA GLU A 79 6.76 0.54 7.01
C GLU A 79 5.95 0.30 5.74
N SER A 80 4.91 -0.50 5.84
CA SER A 80 4.14 -0.99 4.70
C SER A 80 2.66 -0.91 4.99
N VAL A 81 1.86 -0.89 3.94
CA VAL A 81 0.41 -1.06 4.05
C VAL A 81 -0.03 -2.33 3.33
N LYS A 82 -0.98 -3.02 3.94
CA LYS A 82 -1.78 -4.07 3.30
C LYS A 82 -3.03 -3.41 2.75
N VAL A 83 -3.20 -3.45 1.43
CA VAL A 83 -4.37 -2.92 0.73
C VAL A 83 -5.22 -4.09 0.29
N VAL A 84 -6.46 -4.10 0.74
CA VAL A 84 -7.49 -5.04 0.31
C VAL A 84 -8.38 -4.33 -0.68
N PHE A 85 -8.63 -4.93 -1.83
CA PHE A 85 -9.36 -4.28 -2.91
C PHE A 85 -10.27 -5.24 -3.66
N ASP A 86 -11.31 -4.68 -4.25
CA ASP A 86 -12.23 -5.35 -5.17
C ASP A 86 -11.66 -5.27 -6.59
N PRO A 87 -11.18 -6.38 -7.18
CA PRO A 87 -10.57 -6.38 -8.50
C PRO A 87 -11.54 -6.04 -9.63
N ASP A 88 -12.86 -6.14 -9.40
CA ASP A 88 -13.88 -5.74 -10.37
C ASP A 88 -14.07 -4.21 -10.43
N VAL A 89 -13.63 -3.49 -9.39
CA VAL A 89 -13.72 -2.02 -9.29
C VAL A 89 -12.39 -1.33 -9.56
N ILE A 90 -11.29 -1.90 -9.06
CA ILE A 90 -9.94 -1.34 -9.26
C ILE A 90 -8.92 -2.46 -9.47
N GLU A 91 -8.18 -2.40 -10.57
CA GLU A 91 -7.16 -3.38 -10.89
C GLU A 91 -5.87 -3.17 -10.10
N PHE A 92 -5.15 -4.25 -9.80
CA PHE A 92 -3.84 -4.18 -9.13
C PHE A 92 -2.83 -3.28 -9.86
N GLY A 93 -2.84 -3.29 -11.20
CA GLY A 93 -2.00 -2.40 -12.01
C GLY A 93 -2.30 -0.91 -11.78
N THR A 94 -3.57 -0.56 -11.60
CA THR A 94 -4.00 0.81 -11.26
C THR A 94 -3.49 1.20 -9.87
N LEU A 95 -3.57 0.30 -8.88
CA LEU A 95 -3.01 0.54 -7.54
C LEU A 95 -1.48 0.74 -7.60
N CYS A 96 -0.77 -0.10 -8.36
CA CYS A 96 0.67 0.07 -8.56
C CYS A 96 0.99 1.45 -9.19
N LYS A 97 0.28 1.83 -10.24
CA LYS A 97 0.49 3.12 -10.90
C LYS A 97 0.18 4.29 -9.97
N TYR A 98 -0.94 4.24 -9.26
CA TYR A 98 -1.29 5.22 -8.23
C TYR A 98 -0.18 5.38 -7.20
N PHE A 99 0.33 4.26 -6.67
CA PHE A 99 1.38 4.23 -5.67
C PHE A 99 2.68 4.90 -6.17
N MET A 100 3.07 4.69 -7.42
CA MET A 100 4.29 5.27 -8.00
C MET A 100 4.27 6.80 -8.09
N TYR A 101 3.08 7.41 -8.07
CA TYR A 101 2.92 8.87 -8.08
C TYR A 101 2.48 9.43 -6.71
N LEU A 102 2.14 8.54 -5.77
CA LEU A 102 1.76 8.92 -4.41
C LEU A 102 2.96 9.41 -3.59
N HIS A 103 4.15 8.85 -3.86
CA HIS A 103 5.41 9.19 -3.20
C HIS A 103 6.51 9.44 -4.27
N ASP A 104 7.72 9.78 -3.87
CA ASP A 104 8.86 9.86 -4.80
C ASP A 104 9.60 8.52 -4.86
N PRO A 105 9.40 7.69 -5.90
CA PRO A 105 9.98 6.35 -6.00
C PRO A 105 11.47 6.36 -6.35
N THR A 106 12.08 7.53 -6.49
CA THR A 106 13.51 7.68 -6.79
C THR A 106 14.38 7.89 -5.55
N GLN A 107 13.77 7.97 -4.35
CA GLN A 107 14.48 8.19 -3.10
C GLN A 107 14.87 6.87 -2.43
N LEU A 108 16.14 6.52 -2.49
CA LEU A 108 16.66 5.30 -1.87
C LEU A 108 16.67 5.42 -0.34
N ASN A 109 16.01 4.47 0.35
CA ASN A 109 15.97 4.37 1.81
C ASN A 109 15.54 5.66 2.52
N ARG A 110 14.62 6.39 1.92
CA ARG A 110 14.05 7.62 2.50
C ARG A 110 12.78 8.02 1.75
N GLN A 111 11.97 8.88 2.38
CA GLN A 111 10.89 9.60 1.70
C GLN A 111 10.73 10.99 2.33
N GLY A 112 11.02 12.03 1.54
CA GLY A 112 11.00 13.40 2.06
C GLY A 112 11.95 13.58 3.26
N PRO A 113 11.45 14.01 4.44
CA PRO A 113 12.25 14.18 5.65
C PRO A 113 12.61 12.86 6.34
N ASP A 114 11.82 11.79 6.12
CA ASP A 114 11.97 10.50 6.78
C ASP A 114 13.15 9.73 6.16
N ARG A 115 14.11 9.32 6.99
CA ARG A 115 15.35 8.67 6.58
C ARG A 115 15.52 7.33 7.28
N GLY A 116 15.90 6.31 6.52
CA GLY A 116 16.15 4.94 6.99
C GLY A 116 15.54 3.90 6.06
N THR A 117 16.03 2.67 6.15
CA THR A 117 15.57 1.54 5.32
C THR A 117 14.10 1.19 5.57
N GLN A 118 13.54 1.56 6.73
CA GLN A 118 12.13 1.39 7.04
C GLN A 118 11.22 2.26 6.17
N TYR A 119 11.73 3.34 5.57
CA TYR A 119 11.00 4.25 4.68
C TYR A 119 11.29 4.02 3.19
N ARG A 120 11.83 2.86 2.84
CA ARG A 120 12.13 2.51 1.44
C ARG A 120 10.87 2.32 0.62
N SER A 121 11.00 2.51 -0.69
CA SER A 121 9.95 2.25 -1.65
C SER A 121 9.92 0.76 -2.02
N GLY A 122 8.74 0.14 -2.02
CA GLY A 122 8.58 -1.27 -2.38
C GLY A 122 7.14 -1.64 -2.76
N ILE A 123 7.01 -2.58 -3.69
CA ILE A 123 5.77 -3.30 -4.03
C ILE A 123 6.04 -4.77 -3.74
N TYR A 124 5.25 -5.36 -2.85
CA TYR A 124 5.43 -6.74 -2.44
C TYR A 124 4.22 -7.57 -2.88
N THR A 125 4.47 -8.54 -3.77
CA THR A 125 3.44 -9.17 -4.59
C THR A 125 2.99 -10.52 -4.06
N VAL A 126 1.71 -10.83 -4.25
CA VAL A 126 1.12 -12.14 -3.96
C VAL A 126 1.01 -12.92 -5.28
N GLY A 127 1.97 -13.80 -5.50
CA GLY A 127 2.01 -14.65 -6.68
C GLY A 127 2.50 -13.98 -7.97
N GLU A 128 2.66 -14.80 -9.00
CA GLU A 128 3.27 -14.41 -10.28
C GLU A 128 2.43 -13.41 -11.09
N LYS A 129 1.10 -13.49 -10.99
CA LYS A 129 0.19 -12.56 -11.69
C LYS A 129 0.50 -11.12 -11.28
N GLN A 130 0.52 -10.85 -9.98
CA GLN A 130 0.81 -9.51 -9.46
C GLN A 130 2.24 -9.08 -9.77
N LEU A 131 3.22 -10.00 -9.67
CA LEU A 131 4.62 -9.71 -9.99
C LEU A 131 4.78 -9.23 -11.44
N ASN A 132 4.14 -9.88 -12.38
CA ASN A 132 4.22 -9.52 -13.80
C ASN A 132 3.54 -8.17 -14.07
N ILE A 133 2.37 -7.92 -13.46
CA ILE A 133 1.66 -6.64 -13.58
C ILE A 133 2.53 -5.50 -12.99
N ALA A 134 3.05 -5.67 -11.77
CA ALA A 134 3.88 -4.65 -11.13
C ALA A 134 5.15 -4.36 -11.95
N ARG A 135 5.81 -5.39 -12.49
CA ARG A 135 6.99 -5.22 -13.35
C ARG A 135 6.68 -4.40 -14.59
N GLN A 136 5.55 -4.67 -15.25
CA GLN A 136 5.12 -3.89 -16.40
C GLN A 136 4.88 -2.42 -16.02
N VAL A 137 4.12 -2.17 -14.94
CA VAL A 137 3.83 -0.80 -14.47
C VAL A 137 5.11 -0.05 -14.10
N LEU A 138 6.05 -0.68 -13.38
CA LEU A 138 7.33 -0.05 -13.05
C LEU A 138 8.12 0.33 -14.32
N SER A 139 8.12 -0.54 -15.33
CA SER A 139 8.78 -0.28 -16.61
C SER A 139 8.14 0.91 -17.35
N GLU A 140 6.81 0.96 -17.41
CA GLU A 140 6.06 2.05 -18.04
C GLU A 140 6.30 3.39 -17.32
N VAL A 141 6.26 3.38 -15.98
CA VAL A 141 6.50 4.59 -15.17
C VAL A 141 7.95 5.05 -15.31
N GLN A 142 8.93 4.13 -15.30
CA GLN A 142 10.34 4.49 -15.52
C GLN A 142 10.57 5.14 -16.90
N ALA A 143 9.85 4.70 -17.93
CA ALA A 143 9.94 5.24 -19.27
C ALA A 143 9.17 6.56 -19.47
N SER A 144 8.38 6.99 -18.48
CA SER A 144 7.58 8.19 -18.57
C SER A 144 8.44 9.46 -18.52
N GLU A 145 7.92 10.54 -19.10
CA GLU A 145 8.58 11.85 -19.14
C GLU A 145 8.86 12.39 -17.71
N GLU A 146 7.95 12.15 -16.78
CA GLU A 146 8.06 12.61 -15.39
C GLU A 146 9.28 12.04 -14.67
N PHE A 147 9.67 10.80 -14.97
CA PHE A 147 10.85 10.15 -14.38
C PHE A 147 12.08 10.13 -15.30
N SER A 148 12.04 10.88 -16.41
CA SER A 148 13.18 10.98 -17.31
C SER A 148 14.45 11.47 -16.59
N GLY A 149 15.54 10.72 -16.75
CA GLY A 149 16.82 11.03 -16.09
C GLY A 149 16.88 10.72 -14.59
N ARG A 150 15.80 10.18 -14.00
CA ARG A 150 15.74 9.73 -12.59
C ARG A 150 15.52 8.23 -12.53
N GLN A 151 16.30 7.54 -11.71
CA GLN A 151 16.14 6.09 -11.54
C GLN A 151 15.11 5.77 -10.45
N ILE A 152 14.11 4.97 -10.79
CA ILE A 152 13.19 4.38 -9.82
C ILE A 152 13.95 3.32 -9.02
N VAL A 153 13.84 3.38 -7.69
CA VAL A 153 14.50 2.48 -6.74
C VAL A 153 13.51 1.62 -5.95
N THR A 154 12.27 1.57 -6.40
CA THR A 154 11.21 0.76 -5.79
C THR A 154 11.58 -0.72 -5.85
N GLU A 155 11.64 -1.37 -4.68
CA GLU A 155 11.82 -2.83 -4.60
C GLU A 155 10.61 -3.54 -5.18
N LEU A 156 10.85 -4.65 -5.90
CA LEU A 156 9.79 -5.53 -6.39
C LEU A 156 10.12 -6.96 -5.98
N GLU A 157 9.45 -7.45 -4.96
CA GLU A 157 9.73 -8.75 -4.34
C GLU A 157 8.41 -9.50 -4.03
N ALA A 158 8.53 -10.81 -3.79
CA ALA A 158 7.43 -11.57 -3.21
C ALA A 158 7.15 -11.11 -1.78
N ALA A 159 5.88 -10.98 -1.44
CA ALA A 159 5.45 -10.61 -0.10
C ALA A 159 5.89 -11.66 0.93
N LYS A 160 6.51 -11.21 2.02
CA LYS A 160 6.75 -12.02 3.23
C LYS A 160 5.61 -11.82 4.22
N THR A 161 5.75 -12.38 5.41
CA THR A 161 4.78 -12.19 6.50
C THR A 161 4.57 -10.71 6.76
N PHE A 162 3.31 -10.28 6.75
CA PHE A 162 2.91 -8.94 7.14
C PHE A 162 2.54 -8.94 8.62
N TRP A 163 3.05 -7.96 9.34
CA TRP A 163 2.77 -7.73 10.74
C TRP A 163 2.00 -6.41 10.86
N ALA A 164 0.75 -6.47 11.28
CA ALA A 164 -0.03 -5.26 11.52
C ALA A 164 0.65 -4.40 12.59
N ALA A 165 0.71 -3.10 12.35
CA ALA A 165 1.18 -2.15 13.35
C ALA A 165 0.14 -1.98 14.47
N GLU A 166 0.59 -1.40 15.56
CA GLU A 166 -0.22 -1.17 16.76
C GLU A 166 -1.47 -0.31 16.43
N ASP A 167 -2.57 -0.51 17.12
CA ASP A 167 -3.89 0.09 16.84
C ASP A 167 -3.85 1.63 16.75
N TYR A 168 -2.97 2.28 17.49
CA TYR A 168 -2.84 3.73 17.44
C TYR A 168 -2.22 4.27 16.14
N HIS A 169 -1.68 3.40 15.30
CA HIS A 169 -1.18 3.74 13.96
C HIS A 169 -2.24 3.64 12.87
N GLN A 170 -3.30 2.87 13.09
CA GLN A 170 -4.35 2.68 12.11
C GLN A 170 -5.22 3.94 11.97
N ASP A 171 -5.55 4.33 10.73
CA ASP A 171 -6.35 5.52 10.38
C ASP A 171 -5.79 6.81 10.99
N TYR A 172 -4.48 6.89 11.17
CA TYR A 172 -3.86 7.96 11.95
C TYR A 172 -4.19 9.35 11.41
N ILE A 173 -4.16 9.55 10.10
CA ILE A 173 -4.47 10.84 9.47
C ILE A 173 -5.95 11.18 9.64
N ALA A 174 -6.85 10.22 9.42
CA ALA A 174 -8.28 10.42 9.59
C ALA A 174 -8.63 10.79 11.05
N LYS A 175 -7.98 10.16 12.03
CA LYS A 175 -8.19 10.40 13.46
C LYS A 175 -7.57 11.71 13.97
N THR A 176 -6.46 12.17 13.38
CA THR A 176 -5.67 13.29 13.93
C THR A 176 -5.70 14.55 13.06
N GLY A 177 -6.12 14.46 11.80
CA GLY A 177 -6.04 15.55 10.83
C GLY A 177 -4.61 15.93 10.42
N ARG A 178 -3.61 15.08 10.71
CA ARG A 178 -2.20 15.38 10.42
C ARG A 178 -1.94 15.30 8.92
N VAL A 179 -1.17 16.23 8.37
CA VAL A 179 -0.76 16.22 6.96
C VAL A 179 0.49 15.36 6.81
N CYS A 180 0.49 14.48 5.79
CA CYS A 180 1.63 13.67 5.41
C CYS A 180 2.23 14.10 4.06
N HIS A 181 3.47 13.66 3.80
CA HIS A 181 4.25 14.02 2.62
C HIS A 181 3.93 13.15 1.38
N VAL A 182 2.66 12.81 1.17
CA VAL A 182 2.19 12.07 -0.02
C VAL A 182 1.52 13.02 -1.00
N ASN A 183 1.61 12.70 -2.29
CA ASN A 183 1.07 13.52 -3.38
C ASN A 183 -0.20 12.89 -3.97
N ILE A 184 -1.29 12.90 -3.21
CA ILE A 184 -2.58 12.35 -3.64
C ILE A 184 -3.06 12.94 -4.98
N PRO A 185 -2.99 14.28 -5.22
CA PRO A 185 -3.42 14.83 -6.49
C PRO A 185 -2.65 14.30 -7.69
N ALA A 186 -1.32 14.14 -7.60
CA ALA A 186 -0.51 13.58 -8.69
C ALA A 186 -0.87 12.12 -8.93
N ALA A 187 -1.05 11.35 -7.86
CA ALA A 187 -1.40 9.93 -7.95
C ALA A 187 -2.77 9.71 -8.61
N LEU A 188 -3.78 10.51 -8.26
CA LEU A 188 -5.11 10.46 -8.89
C LEU A 188 -5.04 10.80 -10.39
N LYS A 189 -4.34 11.89 -10.72
CA LYS A 189 -4.14 12.31 -12.12
C LYS A 189 -3.46 11.19 -12.93
N ALA A 190 -2.48 10.51 -12.37
CA ALA A 190 -1.76 9.43 -13.06
C ALA A 190 -2.67 8.26 -13.45
N ILE A 191 -3.74 8.01 -12.70
CA ILE A 191 -4.75 6.97 -13.00
C ILE A 191 -6.00 7.52 -13.70
N GLY A 192 -5.96 8.79 -14.17
CA GLY A 192 -7.06 9.41 -14.90
C GLY A 192 -8.25 9.83 -14.04
N ARG A 193 -8.06 10.06 -12.75
CA ARG A 193 -9.09 10.55 -11.81
C ARG A 193 -8.86 12.03 -11.47
N ASP A 194 -9.95 12.76 -11.25
CA ASP A 194 -9.88 14.15 -10.80
C ASP A 194 -9.78 14.19 -9.27
N PRO A 195 -8.81 14.94 -8.71
CA PRO A 195 -8.77 15.17 -7.25
C PRO A 195 -10.05 15.77 -6.67
N ALA A 196 -10.84 16.51 -7.48
CA ALA A 196 -12.13 17.05 -7.07
C ALA A 196 -13.18 15.95 -6.77
N ASP A 197 -13.05 14.76 -7.38
CA ASP A 197 -13.98 13.64 -7.18
C ASP A 197 -13.94 13.10 -5.74
N LEU A 198 -12.84 13.30 -5.01
CA LEU A 198 -12.71 12.89 -3.59
C LEU A 198 -13.54 13.77 -2.64
N SER A 199 -13.86 14.99 -3.03
CA SER A 199 -14.63 15.94 -2.21
C SER A 199 -16.15 15.74 -2.30
N ALA A 200 -16.62 14.90 -3.21
CA ALA A 200 -18.05 14.68 -3.48
C ALA A 200 -18.66 13.47 -2.72
N GLY A 201 -17.87 12.74 -1.96
CA GLY A 201 -18.24 11.46 -1.32
C GLY A 201 -18.30 11.46 0.21
N HIS A 202 -18.32 12.63 0.86
CA HIS A 202 -18.43 12.74 2.32
C HIS A 202 -19.69 13.47 2.72
#